data_3e7a78b7eb08025e9f5dc7b3abdc8422
#
_entry.id   3e7a78b7eb08025e9f5dc7b3abdc8422
#
_cell.length_a   1.000
_cell.length_b   1.000
_cell.length_c   1.000
_cell.angle_alpha   90.00
_cell.angle_beta   90.00
_cell.angle_gamma   90.00
#
_symmetry.space_group_name_H-M   'P 1'
#
loop_
_entity.id
_entity.type
_entity.pdbx_description
1 polymer ?
#
loop_
_entity_poly.entity_id
_entity_poly.type
_entity_poly.pdbx_seq_one_letter_code
_entity_poly.pdbx_strand_id
1 'polypeptide(L)'
;MSVPTRTELARPFLPTKDFELSKRFYEALGFEKTLDDEVAIFRVGSGGFILQRHFQEDWAANSMMQLVVDDLAAWWVHIESLELAKRFGVPPPKAPAMQPWG
;
A
#
# COMPACT_ATOMS: atom_id res chain seq x y z
N MET A 1 10.07 7.06 -27.50
CA MET A 1 9.67 8.42 -27.09
C MET A 1 9.89 8.59 -25.60
N SER A 2 10.54 9.63 -25.17
CA SER A 2 10.79 9.85 -23.76
C SER A 2 9.78 10.81 -23.16
N VAL A 3 9.52 10.65 -21.85
CA VAL A 3 8.61 11.55 -21.16
C VAL A 3 9.29 12.91 -20.92
N PRO A 4 8.50 13.98 -20.75
CA PRO A 4 9.05 15.28 -20.39
C PRO A 4 9.87 15.23 -19.10
N THR A 5 10.88 16.10 -19.03
CA THR A 5 11.89 16.07 -17.96
C THR A 5 11.37 16.37 -16.56
N ARG A 6 10.19 16.95 -16.42
CA ARG A 6 9.63 17.31 -15.10
C ARG A 6 8.46 16.44 -14.68
N THR A 7 8.37 15.25 -15.27
CA THR A 7 7.40 14.27 -14.80
C THR A 7 7.89 13.73 -13.46
N GLU A 8 7.08 13.88 -12.39
CA GLU A 8 7.48 13.47 -11.06
C GLU A 8 7.12 12.02 -10.75
N LEU A 9 5.84 11.72 -10.67
CA LEU A 9 5.40 10.37 -10.36
C LEU A 9 3.93 10.18 -10.72
N ALA A 10 3.52 8.92 -10.80
CA ALA A 10 2.14 8.54 -10.95
C ALA A 10 1.66 7.92 -9.64
N ARG A 11 0.39 8.15 -9.29
CA ARG A 11 -0.23 7.57 -8.09
C ARG A 11 -1.53 6.90 -8.47
N PRO A 12 -1.68 5.60 -8.21
CA PRO A 12 -2.98 4.94 -8.36
C PRO A 12 -3.92 5.35 -7.25
N PHE A 13 -5.22 5.27 -7.52
CA PHE A 13 -6.25 5.37 -6.50
C PHE A 13 -6.61 3.97 -6.03
N LEU A 14 -6.65 3.78 -4.71
CA LEU A 14 -7.04 2.51 -4.11
C LEU A 14 -8.38 2.70 -3.39
N PRO A 15 -9.39 1.87 -3.70
CA PRO A 15 -10.68 1.95 -3.02
C PRO A 15 -10.56 1.43 -1.59
N THR A 16 -11.40 1.95 -0.69
CA THR A 16 -11.43 1.47 0.69
C THR A 16 -12.86 1.21 1.11
N LYS A 17 -13.07 0.11 1.81
CA LYS A 17 -14.33 -0.20 2.43
C LYS A 17 -14.49 0.56 3.75
N ASP A 18 -13.40 0.70 4.49
CA ASP A 18 -13.33 1.46 5.73
C ASP A 18 -12.14 2.41 5.64
N PHE A 19 -12.40 3.65 5.27
CA PHE A 19 -11.36 4.64 4.99
C PHE A 19 -10.49 4.92 6.21
N GLU A 20 -11.10 5.10 7.38
CA GLU A 20 -10.35 5.40 8.60
C GLU A 20 -9.47 4.23 9.03
N LEU A 21 -10.00 3.01 8.96
CA LEU A 21 -9.23 1.81 9.28
C LEU A 21 -8.07 1.61 8.30
N SER A 22 -8.31 1.83 7.02
CA SER A 22 -7.27 1.69 6.00
C SER A 22 -6.15 2.70 6.19
N LYS A 23 -6.47 3.94 6.57
CA LYS A 23 -5.44 4.93 6.89
C LYS A 23 -4.55 4.46 8.04
N ARG A 24 -5.14 3.96 9.11
CA ARG A 24 -4.38 3.45 10.25
C ARG A 24 -3.51 2.25 9.88
N PHE A 25 -4.03 1.39 9.02
CA PHE A 25 -3.29 0.22 8.54
C PHE A 25 -2.00 0.63 7.82
N TYR A 26 -2.09 1.56 6.89
CA TYR A 26 -0.92 1.99 6.12
C TYR A 26 0.04 2.82 6.97
N GLU A 27 -0.45 3.60 7.91
CA GLU A 27 0.41 4.29 8.87
C GLU A 27 1.17 3.29 9.76
N ALA A 28 0.51 2.21 10.18
CA ALA A 28 1.14 1.16 10.97
C ALA A 28 2.26 0.45 10.20
N LEU A 29 2.10 0.30 8.88
CA LEU A 29 3.17 -0.24 8.04
C LEU A 29 4.40 0.67 7.97
N GLY A 30 4.24 1.93 8.30
CA GLY A 30 5.32 2.91 8.27
C GLY A 30 5.28 3.82 7.05
N PHE A 31 4.21 3.79 6.26
CA PHE A 31 4.06 4.68 5.11
C PHE A 31 3.72 6.09 5.58
N GLU A 32 4.23 7.07 4.86
CA GLU A 32 4.02 8.48 5.22
C GLU A 32 2.72 9.01 4.63
N LYS A 33 1.83 9.49 5.49
CA LYS A 33 0.61 10.15 5.06
C LYS A 33 0.90 11.63 4.82
N THR A 34 0.82 12.06 3.56
CA THR A 34 1.15 13.44 3.17
C THR A 34 -0.07 14.32 3.01
N LEU A 35 -1.25 13.72 2.87
CA LEU A 35 -2.52 14.44 2.82
C LEU A 35 -3.59 13.58 3.49
N ASP A 36 -4.49 14.21 4.25
CA ASP A 36 -5.60 13.55 4.91
C ASP A 36 -6.83 14.46 4.86
N ASP A 37 -7.66 14.25 3.83
CA ASP A 37 -8.85 15.05 3.61
C ASP A 37 -9.92 14.14 2.99
N GLU A 38 -10.61 14.55 1.94
CA GLU A 38 -11.56 13.70 1.21
C GLU A 38 -10.90 12.44 0.70
N VAL A 39 -9.60 12.52 0.38
CA VAL A 39 -8.75 11.38 0.07
C VAL A 39 -7.54 11.44 1.00
N ALA A 40 -6.83 10.32 1.14
CA ALA A 40 -5.56 10.29 1.86
C ALA A 40 -4.45 9.89 0.90
N ILE A 41 -3.37 10.64 0.92
CA ILE A 41 -2.20 10.37 0.08
C ILE A 41 -1.11 9.76 0.95
N PHE A 42 -0.59 8.62 0.53
CA PHE A 42 0.52 7.95 1.19
C PHE A 42 1.73 7.91 0.28
N ARG A 43 2.89 8.20 0.85
CA ARG A 43 4.16 8.13 0.16
C ARG A 43 4.96 6.93 0.65
N VAL A 44 5.53 6.20 -0.30
CA VAL A 44 6.36 5.02 -0.03
C VAL A 44 7.57 5.11 -0.95
N GLY A 45 8.74 5.39 -0.37
CA GLY A 45 9.94 5.61 -1.18
C GLY A 45 9.74 6.76 -2.15
N SER A 46 9.96 6.51 -3.44
CA SER A 46 9.75 7.50 -4.51
C SER A 46 8.36 7.43 -5.14
N GLY A 47 7.51 6.53 -4.66
CA GLY A 47 6.15 6.35 -5.18
C GLY A 47 5.10 6.61 -4.12
N GLY A 48 3.88 6.19 -4.42
CA GLY A 48 2.79 6.32 -3.48
C GLY A 48 1.46 5.98 -4.09
N PHE A 49 0.40 6.24 -3.34
CA PHE A 49 -0.96 5.97 -3.77
C PHE A 49 -1.93 6.90 -3.05
N ILE A 50 -3.15 6.94 -3.55
CA ILE A 50 -4.23 7.75 -3.00
C ILE A 50 -5.34 6.82 -2.53
N LEU A 51 -5.67 6.86 -1.25
CA LEU A 51 -6.83 6.14 -0.72
C LEU A 51 -8.07 6.99 -0.95
N GLN A 52 -9.13 6.36 -1.43
CA GLN A 52 -10.42 7.02 -1.63
C GLN A 52 -11.52 6.28 -0.87
N ARG A 53 -12.56 7.01 -0.53
CA ARG A 53 -13.71 6.46 0.22
C ARG A 53 -14.58 5.56 -0.63
N HIS A 54 -14.52 5.71 -1.94
CA HIS A 54 -15.31 4.90 -2.85
C HIS A 54 -14.91 3.44 -2.75
N PHE A 55 -15.89 2.54 -2.68
CA PHE A 55 -15.66 1.11 -2.65
C PHE A 55 -16.54 0.41 -3.67
N GLN A 56 -15.92 -0.43 -4.48
CA GLN A 56 -16.58 -1.31 -5.41
C GLN A 56 -15.90 -2.66 -5.30
N GLU A 57 -16.65 -3.68 -4.90
CA GLU A 57 -16.08 -4.97 -4.52
C GLU A 57 -15.25 -5.62 -5.63
N ASP A 58 -15.76 -5.64 -6.86
CA ASP A 58 -15.05 -6.23 -7.99
C ASP A 58 -13.71 -5.54 -8.23
N TRP A 59 -13.71 -4.22 -8.14
CA TRP A 59 -12.50 -3.43 -8.35
C TRP A 59 -11.51 -3.65 -7.20
N ALA A 60 -11.97 -3.59 -5.96
CA ALA A 60 -11.12 -3.78 -4.79
C ALA A 60 -10.49 -5.18 -4.79
N ALA A 61 -11.26 -6.21 -5.15
CA ALA A 61 -10.77 -7.59 -5.17
C ALA A 61 -9.68 -7.81 -6.24
N ASN A 62 -9.66 -6.98 -7.28
CA ASN A 62 -8.69 -7.10 -8.37
C ASN A 62 -7.57 -6.06 -8.30
N SER A 63 -7.57 -5.20 -7.29
CA SER A 63 -6.52 -4.20 -7.12
C SER A 63 -5.33 -4.80 -6.40
N MET A 64 -4.13 -4.53 -6.91
CA MET A 64 -2.88 -5.01 -6.33
C MET A 64 -1.86 -3.90 -6.34
N MET A 65 -0.97 -3.93 -5.35
CA MET A 65 0.15 -2.99 -5.27
C MET A 65 1.42 -3.79 -4.99
N GLN A 66 2.48 -3.45 -5.71
CA GLN A 66 3.78 -4.05 -5.50
C GLN A 66 4.71 -3.03 -4.84
N LEU A 67 5.34 -3.43 -3.75
CA LEU A 67 6.38 -2.65 -3.11
C LEU A 67 7.74 -3.30 -3.41
N VAL A 68 8.58 -2.59 -4.14
CA VAL A 68 9.92 -3.09 -4.48
C VAL A 68 10.89 -2.61 -3.41
N VAL A 69 11.58 -3.54 -2.76
CA VAL A 69 12.45 -3.25 -1.63
C VAL A 69 13.81 -3.90 -1.81
N ASP A 70 14.84 -3.31 -1.22
CA ASP A 70 16.21 -3.84 -1.28
C ASP A 70 16.40 -5.04 -0.37
N ASP A 71 15.73 -5.05 0.79
CA ASP A 71 15.90 -6.08 1.80
C ASP A 71 14.55 -6.70 2.15
N LEU A 72 14.19 -7.72 1.41
CA LEU A 72 12.92 -8.43 1.59
C LEU A 72 12.83 -9.11 2.96
N ALA A 73 13.93 -9.67 3.44
CA ALA A 73 13.96 -10.33 4.74
C ALA A 73 13.67 -9.34 5.88
N ALA A 74 14.26 -8.14 5.80
CA ALA A 74 14.00 -7.10 6.80
C ALA A 74 12.54 -6.65 6.77
N TRP A 75 11.94 -6.52 5.60
CA TRP A 75 10.53 -6.17 5.46
C TRP A 75 9.62 -7.26 6.01
N TRP A 76 9.98 -8.54 5.80
CA TRP A 76 9.21 -9.64 6.36
C TRP A 76 9.21 -9.60 7.89
N VAL A 77 10.37 -9.38 8.51
CA VAL A 77 10.50 -9.22 9.96
C VAL A 77 9.67 -8.04 10.45
N HIS A 78 9.74 -6.92 9.75
CA HIS A 78 8.95 -5.74 10.08
C HIS A 78 7.45 -6.04 10.06
N ILE A 79 6.96 -6.68 9.00
CA ILE A 79 5.54 -7.02 8.87
C ILE A 79 5.10 -8.00 9.96
N GLU A 80 5.91 -9.01 10.25
CA GLU A 80 5.59 -9.96 11.32
C GLU A 80 5.50 -9.27 12.68
N SER A 81 6.39 -8.32 12.96
CA SER A 81 6.41 -7.61 14.23
C SER A 81 5.19 -6.73 14.46
N LEU A 82 4.50 -6.33 13.40
CA LEU A 82 3.34 -5.44 13.49
C LEU A 82 2.05 -6.16 13.87
N GLU A 83 1.98 -7.48 13.73
CA GLU A 83 0.78 -8.27 14.04
C GLU A 83 -0.48 -7.71 13.36
N LEU A 84 -0.39 -7.41 12.06
CA LEU A 84 -1.44 -6.70 11.34
C LEU A 84 -2.77 -7.46 11.30
N ALA A 85 -2.71 -8.79 11.17
CA ALA A 85 -3.93 -9.60 11.16
C ALA A 85 -4.70 -9.45 12.46
N LYS A 86 -3.99 -9.44 13.58
CA LYS A 86 -4.57 -9.31 14.92
C LYS A 86 -5.08 -7.90 15.18
N ARG A 87 -4.34 -6.89 14.73
CA ARG A 87 -4.67 -5.48 15.00
C ARG A 87 -5.80 -4.96 14.12
N PHE A 88 -5.88 -5.42 12.88
CA PHE A 88 -6.77 -4.85 11.87
C PHE A 88 -7.76 -5.83 11.28
N GLY A 89 -7.75 -7.09 11.73
CA GLY A 89 -8.69 -8.10 11.23
C GLY A 89 -8.49 -8.47 9.76
N VAL A 90 -7.28 -8.29 9.24
CA VAL A 90 -6.95 -8.66 7.85
C VAL A 90 -6.40 -10.08 7.81
N PRO A 91 -6.37 -10.73 6.63
CA PRO A 91 -5.72 -12.03 6.51
C PRO A 91 -4.25 -11.97 6.92
N PRO A 92 -3.71 -13.03 7.54
CA PRO A 92 -2.31 -13.03 7.91
C PRO A 92 -1.41 -12.95 6.66
N PRO A 93 -0.25 -12.28 6.77
CA PRO A 93 0.68 -12.20 5.66
C PRO A 93 1.30 -13.56 5.37
N LYS A 94 1.67 -13.76 4.10
CA LYS A 94 2.37 -14.97 3.68
C LYS A 94 3.85 -14.69 3.56
N ALA A 95 4.66 -15.65 4.01
CA ALA A 95 6.10 -15.55 3.89
C ALA A 95 6.52 -15.38 2.41
N PRO A 96 7.63 -14.65 2.16
CA PRO A 96 8.13 -14.48 0.80
C PRO A 96 8.39 -15.83 0.13
N ALA A 97 8.05 -15.92 -1.15
CA ALA A 97 8.27 -17.09 -1.96
C ALA A 97 8.59 -16.67 -3.39
N MET A 98 9.38 -17.49 -4.07
CA MET A 98 9.70 -17.22 -5.47
C MET A 98 8.45 -17.36 -6.33
N GLN A 99 8.14 -16.31 -7.11
CA GLN A 99 7.02 -16.32 -8.03
C GLN A 99 7.52 -16.58 -9.45
N PRO A 100 6.61 -17.02 -10.37
CA PRO A 100 7.02 -17.27 -11.76
C PRO A 100 7.63 -16.04 -12.47
N TRP A 101 7.29 -14.85 -12.01
CA TRP A 101 7.79 -13.61 -12.61
C TRP A 101 8.97 -12.99 -11.84
N GLY A 102 9.50 -13.67 -10.81
CA GLY A 102 10.68 -13.21 -10.07
C GLY A 102 10.44 -12.56 -8.74
#